data_51429335ef5c1b97aaef3762a095691c
#
_entry.id   51429335ef5c1b97aaef3762a095691c
#
_cell.length_a   1.000
_cell.length_b   1.000
_cell.length_c   1.000
_cell.angle_alpha   90.00
_cell.angle_beta   90.00
_cell.angle_gamma   90.00
#
_symmetry.space_group_name_H-M   'P 1'
#
loop_
_entity.id
_entity.type
_entity.pdbx_description
1 polymer ?
#
loop_
_entity_poly.entity_id
_entity_poly.type
_entity_poly.pdbx_seq_one_letter_code
_entity_poly.pdbx_strand_id
1 'polypeptide(L)'
;MKILSCSISGGDVCAAILAEKEDCARYGGGHAAVEGCIELFRREKELSALALVRVTRLEETAEGGLSFDFDAAVPPEVKLGKYMGLEVYVPADESPDLPVLLAATETMEADIPETYISRKIDALVQQRLEDVAQRPGFGTLADMNAILRRANDELSCGYDDAALWDMALAVSDELNAGNMRARSTGEITELLAAALFPGGGGDHALSVLEKALDSRSEQKRSESMERLAEESFAAYLRMAGKTEAELRGEFRPQATDLVRIDLLIDAVARRENITLSDEEFDAALEKIASLYELPPAEVLGMIGASTLRLGLIRDKARAMIVGSADTF
;
A
#
# COMPACT_ATOMS: atom_id res chain seq x y z
N MET A 1 -14.28 0.69 30.29
CA MET A 1 -14.19 1.25 28.92
C MET A 1 -15.30 2.29 28.74
N LYS A 2 -14.98 3.42 28.10
CA LYS A 2 -15.96 4.48 27.81
C LYS A 2 -15.85 4.83 26.31
N ILE A 3 -16.97 4.82 25.60
CA ILE A 3 -17.02 5.28 24.22
C ILE A 3 -17.14 6.81 24.23
N LEU A 4 -16.16 7.50 23.66
CA LEU A 4 -16.10 8.96 23.58
C LEU A 4 -16.89 9.49 22.40
N SER A 5 -16.76 8.83 21.25
CA SER A 5 -17.54 9.09 20.04
C SER A 5 -17.72 7.82 19.24
N CYS A 6 -18.76 7.75 18.43
CA CYS A 6 -19.02 6.63 17.54
C CYS A 6 -19.88 7.10 16.36
N SER A 7 -19.46 6.71 15.16
CA SER A 7 -20.24 6.85 13.92
C SER A 7 -20.29 5.49 13.23
N ILE A 8 -21.49 5.04 12.87
CA ILE A 8 -21.71 3.82 12.08
C ILE A 8 -22.62 4.21 10.92
N SER A 9 -22.13 4.09 9.69
CA SER A 9 -22.87 4.48 8.50
C SER A 9 -22.47 3.63 7.30
N GLY A 10 -23.44 3.01 6.63
CA GLY A 10 -23.18 2.18 5.44
C GLY A 10 -22.22 1.00 5.71
N GLY A 11 -22.16 0.54 6.96
CA GLY A 11 -21.23 -0.50 7.39
C GLY A 11 -19.85 0.00 7.83
N ASP A 12 -19.52 1.28 7.58
CA ASP A 12 -18.27 1.87 8.09
C ASP A 12 -18.43 2.24 9.57
N VAL A 13 -17.39 2.01 10.34
CA VAL A 13 -17.34 2.25 11.79
C VAL A 13 -16.13 3.11 12.10
N CYS A 14 -16.37 4.27 12.73
CA CYS A 14 -15.34 5.12 13.31
C CYS A 14 -15.66 5.34 14.78
N ALA A 15 -14.73 5.07 15.69
CA ALA A 15 -14.97 5.25 17.10
C ALA A 15 -13.72 5.73 17.85
N ALA A 16 -13.96 6.53 18.89
CA ALA A 16 -12.97 6.92 19.87
C ALA A 16 -13.31 6.28 21.22
N ILE A 17 -12.35 5.64 21.83
CA ILE A 17 -12.49 4.88 23.08
C ILE A 17 -11.50 5.37 24.12
N LEU A 18 -11.98 5.46 25.37
CA LEU A 18 -11.16 5.59 26.56
C LEU A 18 -11.21 4.26 27.33
N ALA A 19 -10.10 3.55 27.39
CA ALA A 19 -9.88 2.41 28.26
C ALA A 19 -9.26 2.92 29.57
N GLU A 20 -9.94 2.73 30.69
CA GLU A 20 -9.43 3.11 32.00
C GLU A 20 -8.32 2.11 32.44
N LYS A 21 -7.54 2.48 33.45
CA LYS A 21 -6.46 1.61 33.97
C LYS A 21 -6.94 0.21 34.34
N GLU A 22 -8.16 0.07 34.83
CA GLU A 22 -8.75 -1.21 35.17
C GLU A 22 -9.04 -2.09 33.95
N ASP A 23 -9.48 -1.47 32.85
CA ASP A 23 -9.67 -2.15 31.57
C ASP A 23 -8.33 -2.63 31.01
N CYS A 24 -7.30 -1.78 31.04
CA CYS A 24 -5.95 -2.13 30.62
C CYS A 24 -5.39 -3.31 31.44
N ALA A 25 -5.58 -3.28 32.75
CA ALA A 25 -5.13 -4.36 33.63
C ALA A 25 -5.87 -5.70 33.36
N ARG A 26 -7.17 -5.64 33.02
CA ARG A 26 -7.99 -6.82 32.69
C ARG A 26 -7.45 -7.58 31.47
N TYR A 27 -6.93 -6.89 30.48
CA TYR A 27 -6.48 -7.47 29.21
C TYR A 27 -4.95 -7.59 29.09
N GLY A 28 -4.19 -7.26 30.14
CA GLY A 28 -2.73 -7.39 30.16
C GLY A 28 -1.99 -6.18 29.60
N GLY A 29 -2.68 -5.05 29.41
CA GLY A 29 -2.08 -3.78 28.95
C GLY A 29 -1.82 -3.69 27.44
N GLY A 30 -1.39 -2.51 26.98
CA GLY A 30 -0.93 -2.28 25.61
C GLY A 30 -1.92 -2.73 24.53
N HIS A 31 -1.42 -3.44 23.54
CA HIS A 31 -2.19 -3.89 22.36
C HIS A 31 -3.36 -4.83 22.73
N ALA A 32 -3.15 -5.72 23.69
CA ALA A 32 -4.22 -6.63 24.15
C ALA A 32 -5.40 -5.89 24.80
N ALA A 33 -5.13 -4.77 25.47
CA ALA A 33 -6.19 -3.91 26.02
C ALA A 33 -6.99 -3.22 24.92
N VAL A 34 -6.34 -2.77 23.87
CA VAL A 34 -7.00 -2.18 22.69
C VAL A 34 -7.93 -3.20 22.02
N GLU A 35 -7.43 -4.41 21.74
CA GLU A 35 -8.23 -5.50 21.15
C GLU A 35 -9.42 -5.88 22.02
N GLY A 36 -9.20 -6.02 23.35
CA GLY A 36 -10.26 -6.32 24.30
C GLY A 36 -11.35 -5.23 24.34
N CYS A 37 -10.95 -3.97 24.27
CA CYS A 37 -11.90 -2.85 24.23
C CYS A 37 -12.67 -2.78 22.92
N ILE A 38 -12.04 -3.07 21.77
CA ILE A 38 -12.72 -3.14 20.48
C ILE A 38 -13.75 -4.29 20.46
N GLU A 39 -13.43 -5.42 21.05
CA GLU A 39 -14.39 -6.53 21.17
C GLU A 39 -15.56 -6.20 22.11
N LEU A 40 -15.32 -5.48 23.22
CA LEU A 40 -16.40 -4.95 24.07
C LEU A 40 -17.27 -3.95 23.31
N PHE A 41 -16.65 -3.03 22.53
CA PHE A 41 -17.36 -2.08 21.69
C PHE A 41 -18.27 -2.80 20.70
N ARG A 42 -17.74 -3.83 19.99
CA ARG A 42 -18.50 -4.65 19.05
C ARG A 42 -19.75 -5.22 19.69
N ARG A 43 -19.63 -5.79 20.90
CA ARG A 43 -20.75 -6.36 21.66
C ARG A 43 -21.74 -5.31 22.12
N GLU A 44 -21.27 -4.17 22.62
CA GLU A 44 -22.13 -3.06 23.09
C GLU A 44 -22.94 -2.46 21.94
N LYS A 45 -22.38 -2.41 20.73
CA LYS A 45 -23.05 -1.95 19.51
C LYS A 45 -23.83 -3.05 18.78
N GLU A 46 -23.88 -4.26 19.32
CA GLU A 46 -24.57 -5.42 18.72
C GLU A 46 -24.13 -5.72 17.28
N LEU A 47 -22.86 -5.44 16.94
CA LEU A 47 -22.32 -5.68 15.61
C LEU A 47 -21.99 -7.18 15.46
N SER A 48 -22.36 -7.77 14.31
CA SER A 48 -22.11 -9.19 14.02
C SER A 48 -20.61 -9.52 14.02
N ALA A 49 -19.81 -8.67 13.38
CA ALA A 49 -18.35 -8.72 13.33
C ALA A 49 -17.77 -7.35 13.05
N LEU A 50 -16.46 -7.20 13.26
CA LEU A 50 -15.68 -6.08 12.76
C LEU A 50 -14.53 -6.63 11.91
N ALA A 51 -14.34 -6.04 10.74
CA ALA A 51 -13.25 -6.34 9.82
C ALA A 51 -12.44 -5.07 9.54
N LEU A 52 -11.24 -5.24 9.00
CA LEU A 52 -10.36 -4.15 8.59
C LEU A 52 -10.09 -3.12 9.71
N VAL A 53 -10.02 -3.60 10.96
CA VAL A 53 -9.77 -2.74 12.11
C VAL A 53 -8.40 -2.09 12.00
N ARG A 54 -8.35 -0.77 12.12
CA ARG A 54 -7.12 0.03 12.18
C ARG A 54 -7.23 1.07 13.29
N VAL A 55 -6.30 1.02 14.23
CA VAL A 55 -6.11 2.07 15.22
C VAL A 55 -5.43 3.24 14.54
N THR A 56 -6.11 4.40 14.54
CA THR A 56 -5.63 5.63 13.87
C THR A 56 -4.92 6.57 14.83
N ARG A 57 -5.24 6.47 16.11
CA ARG A 57 -4.58 7.20 17.20
C ARG A 57 -4.52 6.33 18.44
N LEU A 58 -3.41 6.37 19.16
CA LEU A 58 -3.23 5.68 20.44
C LEU A 58 -2.37 6.54 21.37
N GLU A 59 -2.91 6.88 22.54
CA GLU A 59 -2.23 7.70 23.54
C GLU A 59 -2.43 7.11 24.94
N GLU A 60 -1.39 7.14 25.75
CA GLU A 60 -1.49 6.82 27.17
C GLU A 60 -2.06 8.02 27.92
N THR A 61 -3.00 7.76 28.83
CA THR A 61 -3.55 8.80 29.70
C THR A 61 -2.68 8.99 30.95
N ALA A 62 -2.73 10.19 31.55
CA ALA A 62 -2.00 10.49 32.79
C ALA A 62 -2.36 9.55 33.95
N GLU A 63 -3.52 8.90 33.91
CA GLU A 63 -4.02 7.98 34.93
C GLU A 63 -3.63 6.51 34.67
N GLY A 64 -2.86 6.25 33.59
CA GLY A 64 -2.38 4.91 33.22
C GLY A 64 -3.42 4.08 32.45
N GLY A 65 -4.38 4.74 31.81
CA GLY A 65 -5.30 4.17 30.80
C GLY A 65 -4.82 4.42 29.38
N LEU A 66 -5.65 4.06 28.38
CA LEU A 66 -5.41 4.26 26.95
C LEU A 66 -6.56 5.04 26.33
N SER A 67 -6.25 6.06 25.53
CA SER A 67 -7.21 6.73 24.64
C SER A 67 -6.84 6.39 23.20
N PHE A 68 -7.79 5.85 22.44
CA PHE A 68 -7.51 5.48 21.06
C PHE A 68 -8.74 5.67 20.16
N ASP A 69 -8.43 5.98 18.90
CA ASP A 69 -9.40 6.05 17.82
C ASP A 69 -9.16 4.88 16.87
N PHE A 70 -10.23 4.34 16.32
CA PHE A 70 -10.11 3.29 15.32
C PHE A 70 -11.18 3.39 14.24
N ASP A 71 -10.81 2.93 13.04
CA ASP A 71 -11.70 2.70 11.92
C ASP A 71 -11.83 1.20 11.70
N ALA A 72 -13.03 0.78 11.34
CA ALA A 72 -13.34 -0.61 11.00
C ALA A 72 -14.51 -0.67 10.03
N ALA A 73 -14.82 -1.85 9.54
CA ALA A 73 -16.05 -2.09 8.78
C ALA A 73 -16.81 -3.30 9.33
N VAL A 74 -18.14 -3.24 9.25
CA VAL A 74 -18.98 -4.43 9.38
C VAL A 74 -18.91 -5.19 8.05
N PRO A 75 -18.56 -6.49 8.06
CA PRO A 75 -18.53 -7.27 6.82
C PRO A 75 -19.88 -7.23 6.11
N PRO A 76 -19.93 -6.90 4.81
CA PRO A 76 -21.19 -6.85 4.08
C PRO A 76 -21.80 -8.23 3.90
N GLU A 77 -23.12 -8.29 3.89
CA GLU A 77 -23.82 -9.50 3.48
C GLU A 77 -23.72 -9.63 1.94
N VAL A 78 -23.24 -10.80 1.49
CA VAL A 78 -23.04 -11.09 0.07
C VAL A 78 -24.12 -12.04 -0.39
N LYS A 79 -24.91 -11.62 -1.36
CA LYS A 79 -25.84 -12.49 -2.09
C LYS A 79 -25.17 -12.93 -3.38
N LEU A 80 -24.82 -14.22 -3.43
CA LEU A 80 -24.18 -14.82 -4.60
C LEU A 80 -25.19 -14.96 -5.74
N GLY A 81 -24.79 -14.50 -6.93
CA GLY A 81 -25.47 -14.79 -8.19
C GLY A 81 -24.93 -16.07 -8.84
N LYS A 82 -24.84 -16.08 -10.19
CA LYS A 82 -24.22 -17.15 -10.95
C LYS A 82 -22.69 -16.99 -10.88
N TYR A 83 -21.97 -17.93 -10.29
CA TYR A 83 -20.51 -17.93 -10.17
C TYR A 83 -19.86 -19.21 -10.69
N MET A 84 -20.65 -20.18 -11.16
CA MET A 84 -20.19 -21.46 -11.74
C MET A 84 -20.71 -21.63 -13.14
N GLY A 85 -19.94 -22.27 -14.03
CA GLY A 85 -20.32 -22.55 -15.40
C GLY A 85 -20.58 -21.26 -16.19
N LEU A 86 -19.71 -20.27 -16.04
CA LEU A 86 -19.74 -19.01 -16.78
C LEU A 86 -19.12 -19.21 -18.15
N GLU A 87 -19.70 -18.57 -19.17
CA GLU A 87 -19.11 -18.48 -20.50
C GLU A 87 -18.39 -17.15 -20.61
N VAL A 88 -17.06 -17.16 -20.72
CA VAL A 88 -16.24 -15.94 -20.68
C VAL A 88 -15.26 -15.94 -21.85
N TYR A 89 -15.30 -14.85 -22.62
CA TYR A 89 -14.25 -14.61 -23.63
C TYR A 89 -12.95 -14.19 -22.93
N VAL A 90 -11.86 -14.90 -23.22
CA VAL A 90 -10.53 -14.59 -22.70
C VAL A 90 -9.54 -14.56 -23.86
N PRO A 91 -8.83 -13.43 -24.09
CA PRO A 91 -7.77 -13.38 -25.09
C PRO A 91 -6.73 -14.48 -24.85
N ALA A 92 -6.17 -15.04 -25.92
CA ALA A 92 -5.27 -16.21 -25.85
C ALA A 92 -3.95 -15.96 -25.07
N ASP A 93 -3.58 -14.71 -24.88
CA ASP A 93 -2.39 -14.24 -24.15
C ASP A 93 -2.68 -13.80 -22.70
N GLU A 94 -3.94 -13.87 -22.27
CA GLU A 94 -4.35 -13.49 -20.90
C GLU A 94 -4.66 -14.71 -20.04
N SER A 95 -4.43 -14.57 -18.72
CA SER A 95 -4.89 -15.54 -17.72
C SER A 95 -6.41 -15.47 -17.57
N PRO A 96 -7.14 -16.60 -17.55
CA PRO A 96 -8.58 -16.61 -17.38
C PRO A 96 -9.04 -16.15 -15.99
N ASP A 97 -8.16 -16.11 -15.01
CA ASP A 97 -8.53 -15.87 -13.60
C ASP A 97 -9.30 -14.58 -13.41
N LEU A 98 -8.72 -13.45 -13.85
CA LEU A 98 -9.33 -12.14 -13.63
C LEU A 98 -10.64 -11.95 -14.42
N PRO A 99 -10.70 -12.22 -15.74
CA PRO A 99 -11.94 -12.11 -16.50
C PRO A 99 -13.09 -12.98 -15.95
N VAL A 100 -12.81 -14.22 -15.57
CA VAL A 100 -13.81 -15.12 -15.00
C VAL A 100 -14.31 -14.64 -13.64
N LEU A 101 -13.42 -14.19 -12.77
CA LEU A 101 -13.80 -13.67 -11.47
C LEU A 101 -14.60 -12.37 -11.58
N LEU A 102 -14.25 -11.47 -12.50
CA LEU A 102 -15.03 -10.27 -12.77
C LEU A 102 -16.45 -10.63 -13.26
N ALA A 103 -16.57 -11.52 -14.25
CA ALA A 103 -17.87 -11.99 -14.72
C ALA A 103 -18.71 -12.63 -13.59
N ALA A 104 -18.07 -13.38 -12.69
CA ALA A 104 -18.75 -13.95 -11.53
C ALA A 104 -19.27 -12.89 -10.55
N THR A 105 -18.67 -11.71 -10.50
CA THR A 105 -19.16 -10.62 -9.64
C THR A 105 -20.34 -9.84 -10.24
N GLU A 106 -20.62 -9.92 -11.54
CA GLU A 106 -21.66 -9.11 -12.21
C GLU A 106 -23.05 -9.30 -11.59
N THR A 107 -23.38 -10.53 -11.23
CA THR A 107 -24.69 -10.91 -10.66
C THR A 107 -24.68 -10.95 -9.12
N MET A 108 -23.58 -10.61 -8.48
CA MET A 108 -23.44 -10.54 -7.03
C MET A 108 -24.00 -9.23 -6.49
N GLU A 109 -24.80 -9.30 -5.42
CA GLU A 109 -25.27 -8.12 -4.68
C GLU A 109 -24.54 -8.03 -3.33
N ALA A 110 -23.98 -6.86 -3.02
CA ALA A 110 -23.41 -6.54 -1.72
C ALA A 110 -23.34 -5.03 -1.52
N ASP A 111 -23.73 -4.57 -0.35
CA ASP A 111 -23.55 -3.17 0.10
C ASP A 111 -22.14 -3.05 0.70
N ILE A 112 -21.18 -2.61 -0.12
CA ILE A 112 -19.76 -2.60 0.25
C ILE A 112 -19.45 -1.32 1.03
N PRO A 113 -19.02 -1.40 2.31
CA PRO A 113 -18.58 -0.24 3.06
C PRO A 113 -17.39 0.45 2.39
N GLU A 114 -17.34 1.79 2.47
CA GLU A 114 -16.27 2.60 1.87
C GLU A 114 -14.88 2.22 2.43
N THR A 115 -14.82 1.80 3.69
CA THR A 115 -13.58 1.31 4.30
C THR A 115 -12.94 0.17 3.50
N TYR A 116 -13.73 -0.76 2.92
CA TYR A 116 -13.17 -1.83 2.10
C TYR A 116 -12.48 -1.28 0.83
N ILE A 117 -13.13 -0.33 0.16
CA ILE A 117 -12.62 0.29 -1.07
C ILE A 117 -11.38 1.13 -0.75
N SER A 118 -11.44 1.97 0.28
CA SER A 118 -10.32 2.83 0.65
C SER A 118 -9.08 2.05 1.08
N ARG A 119 -9.24 0.94 1.82
CA ARG A 119 -8.13 0.04 2.16
C ARG A 119 -7.51 -0.63 0.94
N LYS A 120 -8.33 -1.02 -0.02
CA LYS A 120 -7.81 -1.58 -1.27
C LYS A 120 -7.07 -0.51 -2.10
N ILE A 121 -7.55 0.73 -2.11
CA ILE A 121 -6.83 1.85 -2.71
C ILE A 121 -5.50 2.08 -2.00
N ASP A 122 -5.46 2.07 -0.66
CA ASP A 122 -4.22 2.19 0.11
C ASP A 122 -3.20 1.14 -0.32
N ALA A 123 -3.64 -0.12 -0.47
CA ALA A 123 -2.78 -1.22 -0.92
C ALA A 123 -2.27 -1.02 -2.37
N LEU A 124 -3.11 -0.53 -3.28
CA LEU A 124 -2.71 -0.24 -4.66
C LEU A 124 -1.72 0.94 -4.75
N VAL A 125 -1.92 1.97 -3.92
CA VAL A 125 -0.97 3.10 -3.83
C VAL A 125 0.37 2.61 -3.27
N GLN A 126 0.34 1.80 -2.21
CA GLN A 126 1.56 1.21 -1.63
C GLN A 126 2.31 0.33 -2.64
N GLN A 127 1.60 -0.52 -3.37
CA GLN A 127 2.18 -1.33 -4.44
C GLN A 127 2.81 -0.44 -5.53
N ARG A 128 2.11 0.63 -5.95
CA ARG A 128 2.66 1.58 -6.92
C ARG A 128 3.92 2.28 -6.41
N LEU A 129 3.94 2.66 -5.13
CA LEU A 129 5.11 3.24 -4.48
C LEU A 129 6.31 2.27 -4.54
N GLU A 130 6.10 1.01 -4.20
CA GLU A 130 7.14 -0.03 -4.26
C GLU A 130 7.63 -0.27 -5.70
N ASP A 131 6.72 -0.36 -6.68
CA ASP A 131 7.06 -0.51 -8.09
C ASP A 131 7.90 0.66 -8.60
N VAL A 132 7.54 1.88 -8.21
CA VAL A 132 8.26 3.11 -8.57
C VAL A 132 9.64 3.16 -7.91
N ALA A 133 9.73 2.78 -6.64
CA ALA A 133 11.00 2.77 -5.90
C ALA A 133 12.04 1.82 -6.53
N GLN A 134 11.60 0.76 -7.19
CA GLN A 134 12.47 -0.18 -7.90
C GLN A 134 12.97 0.36 -9.27
N ARG A 135 12.42 1.49 -9.75
CA ARG A 135 12.81 2.09 -11.03
C ARG A 135 13.87 3.17 -10.83
N PRO A 136 15.12 2.95 -11.28
CA PRO A 136 16.23 3.89 -11.02
C PRO A 136 15.97 5.33 -11.48
N GLY A 137 15.21 5.51 -12.56
CA GLY A 137 14.93 6.83 -13.14
C GLY A 137 14.22 7.80 -12.19
N PHE A 138 13.27 7.32 -11.37
CA PHE A 138 12.55 8.18 -10.41
C PHE A 138 13.43 8.55 -9.22
N GLY A 139 14.29 7.64 -8.75
CA GLY A 139 15.28 7.94 -7.73
C GLY A 139 16.29 9.00 -8.20
N THR A 140 16.73 8.92 -9.46
CA THR A 140 17.62 9.92 -10.07
C THR A 140 16.94 11.29 -10.14
N LEU A 141 15.68 11.34 -10.58
CA LEU A 141 14.94 12.60 -10.65
C LEU A 141 14.76 13.24 -9.25
N ALA A 142 14.45 12.44 -8.24
CA ALA A 142 14.35 12.90 -6.86
C ALA A 142 15.69 13.47 -6.35
N ASP A 143 16.80 12.78 -6.64
CA ASP A 143 18.14 13.25 -6.28
C ASP A 143 18.49 14.58 -6.94
N MET A 144 18.24 14.73 -8.24
CA MET A 144 18.51 15.98 -8.96
C MET A 144 17.70 17.13 -8.39
N ASN A 145 16.42 16.90 -8.08
CA ASN A 145 15.59 17.94 -7.46
C ASN A 145 16.10 18.34 -6.07
N ALA A 146 16.49 17.37 -5.23
CA ALA A 146 17.02 17.65 -3.88
C ALA A 146 18.32 18.48 -3.93
N ILE A 147 19.21 18.17 -4.88
CA ILE A 147 20.48 18.90 -5.09
C ILE A 147 20.21 20.33 -5.57
N LEU A 148 19.32 20.48 -6.57
CA LEU A 148 18.95 21.78 -7.13
C LEU A 148 18.26 22.67 -6.07
N ARG A 149 17.38 22.14 -5.24
CA ARG A 149 16.76 22.88 -4.12
C ARG A 149 17.81 23.41 -3.16
N ARG A 150 18.73 22.56 -2.71
CA ARG A 150 19.77 22.97 -1.79
C ARG A 150 20.67 24.06 -2.38
N ALA A 151 21.06 23.91 -3.64
CA ALA A 151 21.87 24.92 -4.33
C ALA A 151 21.09 26.23 -4.56
N ASN A 152 19.81 26.16 -4.91
CA ASN A 152 18.93 27.32 -5.02
C ASN A 152 18.86 28.13 -3.72
N ASP A 153 18.71 27.44 -2.58
CA ASP A 153 18.64 28.09 -1.27
C ASP A 153 20.00 28.70 -0.89
N GLU A 154 21.11 27.97 -1.05
CA GLU A 154 22.46 28.42 -0.68
C GLU A 154 22.92 29.61 -1.57
N LEU A 155 22.58 29.57 -2.86
CA LEU A 155 22.93 30.60 -3.83
C LEU A 155 21.88 31.71 -3.95
N SER A 156 20.76 31.61 -3.24
CA SER A 156 19.64 32.55 -3.29
C SER A 156 19.14 32.84 -4.71
N CYS A 157 19.02 31.81 -5.55
CA CYS A 157 18.63 31.96 -6.95
C CYS A 157 17.16 32.40 -7.13
N GLY A 158 16.30 32.10 -6.15
CA GLY A 158 14.90 32.54 -6.14
C GLY A 158 13.95 31.73 -7.04
N TYR A 159 14.36 30.55 -7.50
CA TYR A 159 13.49 29.66 -8.25
C TYR A 159 12.42 29.03 -7.33
N ASP A 160 11.21 28.94 -7.84
CA ASP A 160 10.14 28.23 -7.16
C ASP A 160 10.25 26.70 -7.33
N ASP A 161 9.42 25.98 -6.59
CA ASP A 161 9.41 24.52 -6.59
C ASP A 161 9.13 23.92 -7.97
N ALA A 162 8.24 24.54 -8.75
CA ALA A 162 7.89 24.07 -10.09
C ALA A 162 9.09 24.17 -11.03
N ALA A 163 9.78 25.28 -11.04
CA ALA A 163 10.97 25.50 -11.86
C ALA A 163 12.10 24.53 -11.51
N LEU A 164 12.31 24.26 -10.21
CA LEU A 164 13.33 23.30 -9.77
C LEU A 164 13.03 21.87 -10.22
N TRP A 165 11.75 21.46 -10.22
CA TRP A 165 11.35 20.17 -10.75
C TRP A 165 11.54 20.07 -12.27
N ASP A 166 11.22 21.13 -13.02
CA ASP A 166 11.40 21.16 -14.48
C ASP A 166 12.89 21.08 -14.85
N MET A 167 13.75 21.74 -14.08
CA MET A 167 15.22 21.63 -14.23
C MET A 167 15.71 20.22 -13.87
N ALA A 168 15.21 19.63 -12.78
CA ALA A 168 15.57 18.28 -12.37
C ALA A 168 15.17 17.25 -13.42
N LEU A 169 14.01 17.41 -14.05
CA LEU A 169 13.53 16.55 -15.13
C LEU A 169 14.47 16.65 -16.34
N ALA A 170 14.81 17.84 -16.79
CA ALA A 170 15.73 18.06 -17.92
C ALA A 170 17.10 17.43 -17.68
N VAL A 171 17.67 17.60 -16.47
CA VAL A 171 18.95 16.98 -16.08
C VAL A 171 18.83 15.46 -16.00
N SER A 172 17.74 14.95 -15.41
CA SER A 172 17.51 13.51 -15.29
C SER A 172 17.34 12.83 -16.66
N ASP A 173 16.65 13.45 -17.60
CA ASP A 173 16.47 12.93 -18.96
C ASP A 173 17.80 12.87 -19.69
N GLU A 174 18.65 13.90 -19.54
CA GLU A 174 19.97 13.91 -20.15
C GLU A 174 20.91 12.87 -19.53
N LEU A 175 20.82 12.64 -18.23
CA LEU A 175 21.55 11.58 -17.55
C LEU A 175 21.09 10.19 -17.99
N ASN A 176 19.77 9.98 -18.18
CA ASN A 176 19.21 8.71 -18.61
C ASN A 176 19.47 8.40 -20.10
N ALA A 177 19.57 9.44 -20.96
CA ALA A 177 19.91 9.28 -22.38
C ALA A 177 21.38 8.83 -22.58
N GLY A 178 22.25 9.11 -21.59
CA GLY A 178 23.63 8.62 -21.54
C GLY A 178 23.77 7.43 -20.58
N ASN A 179 24.94 6.76 -20.62
CA ASN A 179 25.26 5.74 -19.62
C ASN A 179 25.62 6.41 -18.28
N MET A 180 24.65 6.53 -17.39
CA MET A 180 24.77 7.24 -16.10
C MET A 180 25.95 6.76 -15.24
N ARG A 181 26.32 5.48 -15.35
CA ARG A 181 27.48 4.90 -14.60
C ARG A 181 28.84 5.37 -15.12
N ALA A 182 28.89 5.97 -16.30
CA ALA A 182 30.12 6.47 -16.94
C ALA A 182 30.34 7.97 -16.75
N ARG A 183 29.36 8.72 -16.21
CA ARG A 183 29.52 10.18 -16.00
C ARG A 183 30.24 10.46 -14.68
N SER A 184 31.20 11.37 -14.74
CA SER A 184 31.94 11.84 -13.56
C SER A 184 31.06 12.80 -12.73
N THR A 185 31.41 12.97 -11.45
CA THR A 185 30.77 13.98 -10.57
C THR A 185 30.82 15.36 -11.21
N GLY A 186 31.95 15.74 -11.83
CA GLY A 186 32.12 17.02 -12.51
C GLY A 186 31.11 17.23 -13.66
N GLU A 187 30.91 16.22 -14.51
CA GLU A 187 29.92 16.30 -15.61
C GLU A 187 28.48 16.48 -15.10
N ILE A 188 28.12 15.80 -14.02
CA ILE A 188 26.81 15.96 -13.37
C ILE A 188 26.67 17.38 -12.80
N THR A 189 27.70 17.89 -12.13
CA THR A 189 27.73 19.24 -11.57
C THR A 189 27.61 20.30 -12.66
N GLU A 190 28.26 20.12 -13.82
CA GLU A 190 28.14 21.01 -14.96
C GLU A 190 26.71 21.04 -15.53
N LEU A 191 26.02 19.90 -15.65
CA LEU A 191 24.64 19.83 -16.09
C LEU A 191 23.71 20.56 -15.12
N LEU A 192 23.88 20.34 -13.82
CA LEU A 192 23.11 21.04 -12.78
C LEU A 192 23.37 22.56 -12.80
N ALA A 193 24.63 22.97 -13.01
CA ALA A 193 24.98 24.37 -13.12
C ALA A 193 24.37 25.02 -14.36
N ALA A 194 24.37 24.34 -15.50
CA ALA A 194 23.74 24.82 -16.73
C ALA A 194 22.21 24.99 -16.56
N ALA A 195 21.57 24.09 -15.80
CA ALA A 195 20.14 24.21 -15.50
C ALA A 195 19.80 25.39 -14.59
N LEU A 196 20.59 25.63 -13.52
CA LEU A 196 20.38 26.77 -12.61
C LEU A 196 20.82 28.12 -13.21
N PHE A 197 21.86 28.13 -14.05
CA PHE A 197 22.49 29.33 -14.59
C PHE A 197 22.69 29.21 -16.10
N PRO A 198 21.65 29.42 -16.92
CA PRO A 198 21.76 29.31 -18.39
C PRO A 198 22.80 30.29 -18.99
N GLY A 199 23.20 31.31 -18.24
CA GLY A 199 24.24 32.28 -18.62
C GLY A 199 25.65 31.98 -18.07
N GLY A 200 25.84 30.86 -17.37
CA GLY A 200 27.09 30.46 -16.72
C GLY A 200 27.15 30.83 -15.23
N GLY A 201 27.32 29.84 -14.34
CA GLY A 201 27.26 30.02 -12.88
C GLY A 201 28.58 30.34 -12.18
N GLY A 202 29.71 30.26 -12.89
CA GLY A 202 31.05 30.46 -12.32
C GLY A 202 31.50 29.41 -11.29
N ASP A 203 32.76 29.51 -10.85
CA ASP A 203 33.39 28.51 -9.94
C ASP A 203 32.66 28.37 -8.60
N HIS A 204 32.02 29.43 -8.11
CA HIS A 204 31.30 29.40 -6.84
C HIS A 204 30.05 28.49 -6.92
N ALA A 205 29.26 28.64 -8.00
CA ALA A 205 28.07 27.81 -8.21
C ALA A 205 28.44 26.33 -8.37
N LEU A 206 29.51 26.02 -9.11
CA LEU A 206 30.03 24.64 -9.24
C LEU A 206 30.41 24.06 -7.89
N SER A 207 31.15 24.83 -7.06
CA SER A 207 31.55 24.37 -5.71
C SER A 207 30.35 24.10 -4.78
N VAL A 208 29.29 24.91 -4.86
CA VAL A 208 28.05 24.68 -4.07
C VAL A 208 27.35 23.42 -4.55
N LEU A 209 27.22 23.20 -5.86
CA LEU A 209 26.60 22.01 -6.44
C LEU A 209 27.38 20.73 -6.14
N GLU A 210 28.71 20.76 -6.18
CA GLU A 210 29.56 19.63 -5.76
C GLU A 210 29.30 19.25 -4.31
N LYS A 211 29.27 20.22 -3.40
CA LYS A 211 28.95 19.98 -1.99
C LYS A 211 27.53 19.45 -1.80
N ALA A 212 26.57 19.97 -2.57
CA ALA A 212 25.20 19.49 -2.52
C ALA A 212 25.09 18.03 -2.99
N LEU A 213 25.80 17.66 -4.05
CA LEU A 213 25.86 16.30 -4.58
C LEU A 213 26.50 15.31 -3.59
N ASP A 214 27.63 15.69 -2.99
CA ASP A 214 28.32 14.88 -1.98
C ASP A 214 27.42 14.68 -0.75
N SER A 215 26.81 15.77 -0.26
CA SER A 215 25.89 15.74 0.86
C SER A 215 24.67 14.84 0.58
N ARG A 216 24.10 14.89 -0.63
CA ARG A 216 22.98 14.00 -1.00
C ARG A 216 23.43 12.55 -1.02
N SER A 217 24.63 12.27 -1.51
CA SER A 217 25.19 10.92 -1.53
C SER A 217 25.40 10.36 -0.12
N GLU A 218 25.84 11.18 0.83
CA GLU A 218 25.98 10.80 2.25
C GLU A 218 24.61 10.61 2.91
N GLN A 219 23.67 11.52 2.66
CA GLN A 219 22.31 11.46 3.17
C GLN A 219 21.62 10.16 2.75
N LYS A 220 21.70 9.75 1.48
CA LYS A 220 21.14 8.48 0.97
C LYS A 220 21.70 7.25 1.67
N ARG A 221 22.94 7.26 2.13
CA ARG A 221 23.53 6.14 2.89
C ARG A 221 22.94 6.01 4.30
N SER A 222 22.38 7.09 4.85
CA SER A 222 21.80 7.14 6.19
C SER A 222 20.27 7.11 6.20
N GLU A 223 19.61 7.33 5.06
CA GLU A 223 18.16 7.31 4.95
C GLU A 223 17.58 5.90 4.90
N SER A 224 16.37 5.75 5.44
CA SER A 224 15.62 4.49 5.31
C SER A 224 15.19 4.26 3.87
N MET A 225 15.06 2.99 3.49
CA MET A 225 14.55 2.62 2.16
C MET A 225 13.13 3.15 1.92
N GLU A 226 12.31 3.22 2.97
CA GLU A 226 10.97 3.77 2.94
C GLU A 226 10.95 5.24 2.50
N ARG A 227 11.80 6.07 3.10
CA ARG A 227 11.91 7.49 2.74
C ARG A 227 12.40 7.69 1.31
N LEU A 228 13.37 6.91 0.85
CA LEU A 228 13.84 6.95 -0.53
C LEU A 228 12.74 6.52 -1.52
N ALA A 229 11.89 5.58 -1.13
CA ALA A 229 10.74 5.17 -1.91
C ALA A 229 9.69 6.29 -2.01
N GLU A 230 9.40 6.98 -0.91
CA GLU A 230 8.49 8.14 -0.88
C GLU A 230 8.98 9.28 -1.79
N GLU A 231 10.28 9.58 -1.76
CA GLU A 231 10.88 10.60 -2.65
C GLU A 231 10.76 10.22 -4.13
N SER A 232 11.02 8.94 -4.46
CA SER A 232 10.85 8.43 -5.81
C SER A 232 9.39 8.47 -6.26
N PHE A 233 8.46 8.21 -5.36
CA PHE A 233 7.03 8.29 -5.62
C PHE A 233 6.57 9.73 -5.85
N ALA A 234 7.07 10.69 -5.07
CA ALA A 234 6.80 12.11 -5.31
C ALA A 234 7.30 12.57 -6.69
N ALA A 235 8.50 12.11 -7.10
CA ALA A 235 9.04 12.37 -8.44
C ALA A 235 8.16 11.75 -9.55
N TYR A 236 7.66 10.52 -9.34
CA TYR A 236 6.72 9.88 -10.25
C TYR A 236 5.42 10.67 -10.40
N LEU A 237 4.81 11.11 -9.30
CA LEU A 237 3.57 11.89 -9.34
C LEU A 237 3.79 13.22 -10.09
N ARG A 238 4.94 13.86 -9.88
CA ARG A 238 5.29 15.09 -10.58
C ARG A 238 5.43 14.87 -12.10
N MET A 239 6.15 13.83 -12.52
CA MET A 239 6.27 13.46 -13.94
C MET A 239 4.91 13.14 -14.58
N ALA A 240 4.05 12.45 -13.83
CA ALA A 240 2.70 12.10 -14.30
C ALA A 240 1.75 13.32 -14.34
N GLY A 241 2.15 14.47 -13.80
CA GLY A 241 1.30 15.66 -13.64
C GLY A 241 0.08 15.40 -12.76
N LYS A 242 0.23 14.57 -11.73
CA LYS A 242 -0.86 14.10 -10.86
C LYS A 242 -0.55 14.35 -9.39
N THR A 243 -1.61 14.57 -8.64
CA THR A 243 -1.58 14.49 -7.18
C THR A 243 -1.85 13.05 -6.72
N GLU A 244 -1.49 12.71 -5.50
CA GLU A 244 -1.86 11.42 -4.91
C GLU A 244 -3.38 11.24 -4.87
N ALA A 245 -4.14 12.30 -4.60
CA ALA A 245 -5.60 12.25 -4.57
C ALA A 245 -6.21 11.87 -5.94
N GLU A 246 -5.65 12.39 -7.03
CA GLU A 246 -6.06 12.03 -8.39
C GLU A 246 -5.70 10.57 -8.71
N LEU A 247 -4.50 10.11 -8.35
CA LEU A 247 -4.09 8.71 -8.50
C LEU A 247 -5.00 7.76 -7.70
N ARG A 248 -5.36 8.13 -6.47
CA ARG A 248 -6.33 7.38 -5.65
C ARG A 248 -7.70 7.30 -6.32
N GLY A 249 -8.14 8.39 -6.93
CA GLY A 249 -9.37 8.43 -7.72
C GLY A 249 -9.34 7.48 -8.93
N GLU A 250 -8.21 7.39 -9.62
CA GLU A 250 -8.00 6.48 -10.74
C GLU A 250 -8.00 4.99 -10.31
N PHE A 251 -7.49 4.69 -9.12
CA PHE A 251 -7.50 3.32 -8.59
C PHE A 251 -8.88 2.86 -8.08
N ARG A 252 -9.82 3.79 -7.86
CA ARG A 252 -11.11 3.45 -7.26
C ARG A 252 -11.91 2.39 -8.03
N PRO A 253 -12.07 2.45 -9.35
CA PRO A 253 -12.77 1.39 -10.11
C PRO A 253 -12.10 0.03 -9.90
N GLN A 254 -10.78 -0.06 -10.11
CA GLN A 254 -10.02 -1.28 -9.92
C GLN A 254 -10.13 -1.82 -8.48
N ALA A 255 -10.03 -0.94 -7.48
CA ALA A 255 -10.18 -1.30 -6.08
C ALA A 255 -11.57 -1.88 -5.79
N THR A 256 -12.61 -1.29 -6.37
CA THR A 256 -13.99 -1.78 -6.23
C THR A 256 -14.14 -3.19 -6.80
N ASP A 257 -13.62 -3.43 -8.00
CA ASP A 257 -13.64 -4.74 -8.65
C ASP A 257 -12.88 -5.80 -7.82
N LEU A 258 -11.69 -5.46 -7.34
CA LEU A 258 -10.89 -6.35 -6.49
C LEU A 258 -11.60 -6.66 -5.16
N VAL A 259 -12.25 -5.68 -4.54
CA VAL A 259 -13.03 -5.92 -3.31
C VAL A 259 -14.22 -6.83 -3.60
N ARG A 260 -14.93 -6.64 -4.73
CA ARG A 260 -16.02 -7.53 -5.15
C ARG A 260 -15.54 -8.97 -5.33
N ILE A 261 -14.39 -9.15 -5.97
CA ILE A 261 -13.76 -10.47 -6.15
C ILE A 261 -13.40 -11.09 -4.79
N ASP A 262 -12.78 -10.35 -3.89
CA ASP A 262 -12.42 -10.84 -2.55
C ASP A 262 -13.68 -11.29 -1.77
N LEU A 263 -14.75 -10.50 -1.80
CA LEU A 263 -16.02 -10.82 -1.17
C LEU A 263 -16.72 -12.03 -1.81
N LEU A 264 -16.67 -12.15 -3.15
CA LEU A 264 -17.19 -13.30 -3.89
C LEU A 264 -16.49 -14.59 -3.43
N ILE A 265 -15.16 -14.58 -3.43
CA ILE A 265 -14.34 -15.75 -3.06
C ILE A 265 -14.66 -16.18 -1.62
N ASP A 266 -14.75 -15.23 -0.68
CA ASP A 266 -15.09 -15.52 0.71
C ASP A 266 -16.52 -16.07 0.87
N ALA A 267 -17.47 -15.56 0.10
CA ALA A 267 -18.85 -16.01 0.12
C ALA A 267 -19.00 -17.42 -0.50
N VAL A 268 -18.28 -17.70 -1.59
CA VAL A 268 -18.24 -19.03 -2.24
C VAL A 268 -17.56 -20.03 -1.32
N ALA A 269 -16.42 -19.68 -0.71
CA ALA A 269 -15.74 -20.57 0.24
C ALA A 269 -16.65 -21.01 1.39
N ARG A 270 -17.48 -20.10 1.92
CA ARG A 270 -18.47 -20.39 2.96
C ARG A 270 -19.63 -21.23 2.45
N ARG A 271 -20.18 -20.89 1.27
CA ARG A 271 -21.34 -21.59 0.68
C ARG A 271 -21.02 -23.03 0.32
N GLU A 272 -19.86 -23.25 -0.26
CA GLU A 272 -19.39 -24.57 -0.71
C GLU A 272 -18.72 -25.36 0.44
N ASN A 273 -18.66 -24.79 1.66
CA ASN A 273 -18.00 -25.38 2.82
C ASN A 273 -16.57 -25.84 2.52
N ILE A 274 -15.81 -24.98 1.79
CA ILE A 274 -14.45 -25.31 1.40
C ILE A 274 -13.56 -25.36 2.65
N THR A 275 -12.97 -26.52 2.88
CA THR A 275 -12.07 -26.79 4.00
C THR A 275 -10.68 -27.14 3.49
N LEU A 276 -9.71 -27.06 4.38
CA LEU A 276 -8.33 -27.43 4.13
C LEU A 276 -7.94 -28.53 5.13
N SER A 277 -7.47 -29.68 4.63
CA SER A 277 -6.93 -30.71 5.51
C SER A 277 -5.54 -30.33 6.04
N ASP A 278 -5.08 -31.01 7.10
CA ASP A 278 -3.75 -30.72 7.65
C ASP A 278 -2.66 -31.16 6.67
N GLU A 279 -2.87 -32.24 5.91
CA GLU A 279 -1.94 -32.69 4.87
C GLU A 279 -1.81 -31.67 3.71
N GLU A 280 -2.92 -31.06 3.29
CA GLU A 280 -2.92 -29.99 2.27
C GLU A 280 -2.21 -28.74 2.79
N PHE A 281 -2.43 -28.40 4.06
CA PHE A 281 -1.76 -27.25 4.70
C PHE A 281 -0.25 -27.48 4.78
N ASP A 282 0.17 -28.64 5.27
CA ASP A 282 1.59 -28.98 5.41
C ASP A 282 2.30 -29.01 4.06
N ALA A 283 1.67 -29.61 3.03
CA ALA A 283 2.22 -29.63 1.67
C ALA A 283 2.37 -28.22 1.06
N ALA A 284 1.39 -27.33 1.29
CA ALA A 284 1.47 -25.96 0.84
C ALA A 284 2.57 -25.17 1.59
N LEU A 285 2.69 -25.36 2.89
CA LEU A 285 3.72 -24.77 3.72
C LEU A 285 5.12 -25.20 3.29
N GLU A 286 5.33 -26.51 3.04
CA GLU A 286 6.61 -27.02 2.52
C GLU A 286 6.96 -26.44 1.15
N LYS A 287 5.96 -26.29 0.26
CA LYS A 287 6.17 -25.66 -1.06
C LYS A 287 6.61 -24.21 -0.93
N ILE A 288 5.97 -23.42 -0.05
CA ILE A 288 6.35 -22.02 0.21
C ILE A 288 7.74 -21.96 0.83
N ALA A 289 8.02 -22.80 1.84
CA ALA A 289 9.32 -22.88 2.48
C ALA A 289 10.45 -23.19 1.49
N SER A 290 10.22 -24.12 0.57
CA SER A 290 11.17 -24.45 -0.50
C SER A 290 11.38 -23.31 -1.50
N LEU A 291 10.31 -22.56 -1.84
CA LEU A 291 10.39 -21.44 -2.78
C LEU A 291 11.23 -20.27 -2.24
N TYR A 292 11.12 -20.01 -0.94
CA TYR A 292 11.85 -18.93 -0.28
C TYR A 292 13.14 -19.39 0.41
N GLU A 293 13.49 -20.67 0.30
CA GLU A 293 14.66 -21.28 0.96
C GLU A 293 14.67 -21.05 2.48
N LEU A 294 13.49 -21.04 3.09
CA LEU A 294 13.27 -20.81 4.52
C LEU A 294 12.74 -22.07 5.22
N PRO A 295 13.06 -22.29 6.51
CA PRO A 295 12.41 -23.32 7.31
C PRO A 295 10.89 -23.08 7.43
N PRO A 296 10.03 -24.13 7.42
CA PRO A 296 8.59 -23.97 7.57
C PRO A 296 8.16 -23.20 8.81
N ALA A 297 8.89 -23.34 9.92
CA ALA A 297 8.63 -22.60 11.16
C ALA A 297 8.84 -21.09 11.02
N GLU A 298 9.82 -20.66 10.24
CA GLU A 298 10.06 -19.23 9.96
C GLU A 298 8.97 -18.65 9.06
N VAL A 299 8.55 -19.39 8.03
CA VAL A 299 7.41 -19.01 7.17
C VAL A 299 6.15 -18.81 8.02
N LEU A 300 5.86 -19.72 8.94
CA LEU A 300 4.72 -19.57 9.86
C LEU A 300 4.88 -18.41 10.83
N GLY A 301 6.11 -18.11 11.27
CA GLY A 301 6.40 -16.94 12.10
C GLY A 301 6.15 -15.62 11.36
N MET A 302 6.41 -15.56 10.05
CA MET A 302 6.20 -14.38 9.22
C MET A 302 4.75 -14.16 8.80
N ILE A 303 4.06 -15.23 8.37
CA ILE A 303 2.71 -15.12 7.77
C ILE A 303 1.62 -15.39 8.82
N GLY A 304 1.86 -16.28 9.77
CA GLY A 304 0.87 -16.82 10.70
C GLY A 304 0.04 -17.95 10.11
N ALA A 305 -0.17 -19.01 10.89
CA ALA A 305 -0.87 -20.22 10.44
C ALA A 305 -2.32 -19.96 10.01
N SER A 306 -3.04 -19.09 10.73
CA SER A 306 -4.43 -18.74 10.40
C SER A 306 -4.54 -17.97 9.09
N THR A 307 -3.64 -17.03 8.84
CA THR A 307 -3.59 -16.24 7.60
C THR A 307 -3.27 -17.13 6.41
N LEU A 308 -2.28 -18.02 6.53
CA LEU A 308 -1.93 -18.96 5.48
C LEU A 308 -3.09 -19.92 5.18
N ARG A 309 -3.74 -20.47 6.22
CA ARG A 309 -4.91 -21.35 6.06
C ARG A 309 -6.06 -20.67 5.34
N LEU A 310 -6.37 -19.43 5.70
CA LEU A 310 -7.40 -18.63 5.02
C LEU A 310 -7.04 -18.36 3.55
N GLY A 311 -5.79 -18.02 3.27
CA GLY A 311 -5.30 -17.81 1.89
C GLY A 311 -5.51 -19.07 1.03
N LEU A 312 -5.12 -20.24 1.53
CA LEU A 312 -5.27 -21.51 0.81
C LEU A 312 -6.74 -21.89 0.57
N ILE A 313 -7.64 -21.62 1.52
CA ILE A 313 -9.08 -21.80 1.33
C ILE A 313 -9.59 -20.88 0.22
N ARG A 314 -9.18 -19.62 0.19
CA ARG A 314 -9.51 -18.67 -0.86
C ARG A 314 -8.99 -19.11 -2.23
N ASP A 315 -7.78 -19.65 -2.29
CA ASP A 315 -7.19 -20.17 -3.53
C ASP A 315 -7.99 -21.39 -4.05
N LYS A 316 -8.45 -22.28 -3.17
CA LYS A 316 -9.35 -23.40 -3.54
C LYS A 316 -10.69 -22.88 -4.10
N ALA A 317 -11.27 -21.85 -3.47
CA ALA A 317 -12.52 -21.25 -3.96
C ALA A 317 -12.34 -20.58 -5.32
N ARG A 318 -11.23 -19.84 -5.50
CA ARG A 318 -10.86 -19.24 -6.79
C ARG A 318 -10.71 -20.30 -7.86
N ALA A 319 -9.93 -21.34 -7.60
CA ALA A 319 -9.71 -22.45 -8.54
C ALA A 319 -11.02 -23.15 -8.93
N MET A 320 -11.97 -23.30 -8.00
CA MET A 320 -13.29 -23.86 -8.27
C MET A 320 -14.08 -22.98 -9.22
N ILE A 321 -14.14 -21.68 -8.99
CA ILE A 321 -14.86 -20.73 -9.86
C ILE A 321 -14.25 -20.74 -11.26
N VAL A 322 -12.94 -20.53 -11.36
CA VAL A 322 -12.23 -20.44 -12.65
C VAL A 322 -12.27 -21.77 -13.40
N GLY A 323 -12.04 -22.89 -12.71
CA GLY A 323 -12.06 -24.22 -13.33
C GLY A 323 -13.43 -24.71 -13.77
N SER A 324 -14.52 -24.05 -13.36
CA SER A 324 -15.88 -24.35 -13.81
C SER A 324 -16.30 -23.55 -15.04
N ALA A 325 -15.54 -22.52 -15.40
CA ALA A 325 -15.90 -21.63 -16.52
C ALA A 325 -15.51 -22.23 -17.87
N ASP A 326 -16.36 -21.99 -18.87
CA ASP A 326 -16.06 -22.26 -20.27
C ASP A 326 -15.43 -20.99 -20.88
N THR A 327 -14.14 -21.06 -21.19
CA THR A 327 -13.39 -19.93 -21.78
C THR A 327 -13.18 -20.15 -23.28
N PHE A 328 -13.33 -19.12 -24.10
CA PHE A 328 -13.24 -19.18 -25.57
C PHE A 328 -12.61 -17.92 -26.17
#